data_decd0915b432c812c2ad11ef44d90d44
#
_entry.id   decd0915b432c812c2ad11ef44d90d44
#
_cell.length_a   1.000
_cell.length_b   1.000
_cell.length_c   1.000
_cell.angle_alpha   90.00
_cell.angle_beta   90.00
_cell.angle_gamma   90.00
#
_symmetry.space_group_name_H-M   'P 1'
#
loop_
_entity.id
_entity.type
_entity.pdbx_description
1 polymer ?
#
loop_
_entity_poly.entity_id
_entity_poly.type
_entity_poly.pdbx_seq_one_letter_code
_entity_poly.pdbx_strand_id
1 'polypeptide(L)'
;RNVYIALAVIASLAMTSCNEDAQFRGELYKKVIYVLSNTDFTFETEHAFGETSTGYVTIYCGGTEHINKDVTVELEYDNEAVPKYNYINFDLDESRYAHELDPSRYRISSYQVVLKASNPDNYSLLPIEINPDGLSPDSIYFVPLRIKSVSDYEINPNKQYVMYRVLLKNEYATMKTTTYYQVTGVE
;
A
#
# COMPACT_ATOMS: atom_id res chain seq x y z
N ARG A 1 -38.45 52.00 26.47
CA ARG A 1 -37.17 51.56 27.13
C ARG A 1 -37.09 50.07 27.19
N ASN A 2 -38.19 49.36 27.46
CA ASN A 2 -38.20 47.87 27.53
C ASN A 2 -38.02 47.17 26.17
N VAL A 3 -38.41 47.76 25.04
CA VAL A 3 -38.26 47.20 23.70
C VAL A 3 -36.79 47.18 23.28
N TYR A 4 -36.00 48.18 23.62
CA TYR A 4 -34.56 48.20 23.30
C TYR A 4 -33.76 47.20 24.12
N ILE A 5 -34.19 46.90 25.34
CA ILE A 5 -33.58 45.89 26.21
C ILE A 5 -33.87 44.47 25.61
N ALA A 6 -35.11 44.24 25.17
CA ALA A 6 -35.47 42.97 24.52
C ALA A 6 -34.71 42.75 23.21
N LEU A 7 -34.52 43.76 22.38
CA LEU A 7 -33.73 43.69 21.16
C LEU A 7 -32.24 43.41 21.45
N ALA A 8 -31.67 44.01 22.47
CA ALA A 8 -30.28 43.80 22.86
C ALA A 8 -30.03 42.36 23.38
N VAL A 9 -31.00 41.77 24.09
CA VAL A 9 -30.92 40.38 24.56
C VAL A 9 -31.03 39.38 23.40
N ILE A 10 -31.89 39.64 22.42
CA ILE A 10 -32.01 38.78 21.22
C ILE A 10 -30.75 38.88 20.35
N ALA A 11 -30.14 40.06 20.22
CA ALA A 11 -28.90 40.23 19.47
C ALA A 11 -27.69 39.54 20.15
N SER A 12 -27.66 39.49 21.49
CA SER A 12 -26.58 38.78 22.21
C SER A 12 -26.71 37.25 22.15
N LEU A 13 -27.92 36.71 22.02
CA LEU A 13 -28.15 35.27 21.82
C LEU A 13 -27.82 34.79 20.40
N ALA A 14 -27.85 35.68 19.41
CA ALA A 14 -27.47 35.34 18.03
C ALA A 14 -25.95 35.22 17.82
N MET A 15 -25.11 35.68 18.76
CA MET A 15 -23.66 35.61 18.66
C MET A 15 -23.04 34.33 19.23
N THR A 16 -23.86 33.44 19.79
CA THR A 16 -23.37 32.13 20.32
C THR A 16 -23.54 30.96 19.34
N SER A 17 -23.94 31.28 18.10
CA SER A 17 -24.08 30.27 17.06
C SER A 17 -22.75 30.04 16.34
N CYS A 18 -22.38 28.78 16.27
CA CYS A 18 -21.31 28.19 15.45
C CYS A 18 -19.90 28.22 16.02
N ASN A 19 -19.69 27.36 16.99
CA ASN A 19 -18.36 26.75 17.18
C ASN A 19 -18.30 25.32 16.60
N GLU A 20 -19.09 25.04 15.56
CA GLU A 20 -19.10 23.74 14.91
C GLU A 20 -17.76 23.45 14.20
N ASP A 21 -17.07 24.46 13.72
CA ASP A 21 -15.75 24.33 13.11
C ASP A 21 -14.66 23.83 14.05
N ALA A 22 -14.80 24.00 15.35
CA ALA A 22 -13.80 23.55 16.32
C ALA A 22 -13.82 22.02 16.51
N GLN A 23 -14.97 21.37 16.28
CA GLN A 23 -15.10 19.91 16.39
C GLN A 23 -14.46 19.17 15.22
N PHE A 24 -14.27 19.83 14.07
CA PHE A 24 -13.67 19.26 12.88
C PHE A 24 -12.18 19.61 12.70
N ARG A 25 -11.58 20.35 13.64
CA ARG A 25 -10.18 20.77 13.58
C ARG A 25 -9.23 19.88 14.37
N GLY A 26 -9.73 18.84 15.02
CA GLY A 26 -8.91 17.92 15.80
C GLY A 26 -8.74 16.56 15.11
N GLU A 27 -7.84 15.73 15.65
CA GLU A 27 -7.65 14.35 15.24
C GLU A 27 -8.94 13.54 15.49
N LEU A 28 -9.71 13.26 14.44
CA LEU A 28 -10.94 12.47 14.51
C LEU A 28 -10.68 10.99 14.47
N TYR A 29 -9.62 10.57 13.79
CA TYR A 29 -9.24 9.18 13.64
C TYR A 29 -7.80 8.99 14.09
N LYS A 30 -7.57 7.95 14.89
CA LYS A 30 -6.22 7.57 15.33
C LYS A 30 -5.27 7.44 14.14
N LYS A 31 -4.05 7.91 14.33
CA LYS A 31 -2.96 7.65 13.40
C LYS A 31 -2.59 6.17 13.45
N VAL A 32 -2.67 5.51 12.31
CA VAL A 32 -2.32 4.09 12.18
C VAL A 32 -1.40 3.89 10.98
N ILE A 33 -0.37 3.08 11.17
CA ILE A 33 0.59 2.72 10.14
C ILE A 33 0.11 1.45 9.44
N TYR A 34 0.17 1.43 8.11
CA TYR A 34 -0.21 0.27 7.33
C TYR A 34 0.57 0.20 6.01
N VAL A 35 0.56 -0.98 5.39
CA VAL A 35 1.09 -1.18 4.04
C VAL A 35 -0.05 -1.06 3.04
N LEU A 36 0.17 -0.27 1.99
CA LEU A 36 -0.80 -0.12 0.92
C LEU A 36 -0.90 -1.43 0.11
N SER A 37 -2.09 -1.98 0.06
CA SER A 37 -2.39 -3.20 -0.67
C SER A 37 -3.85 -3.21 -1.11
N ASN A 38 -4.19 -4.03 -2.10
CA ASN A 38 -5.57 -4.28 -2.48
C ASN A 38 -6.33 -5.12 -1.42
N THR A 39 -7.51 -5.58 -1.78
CA THR A 39 -8.36 -6.40 -0.88
C THR A 39 -7.72 -7.75 -0.55
N ASP A 40 -6.95 -8.32 -1.49
CA ASP A 40 -6.28 -9.61 -1.34
C ASP A 40 -4.87 -9.50 -0.76
N PHE A 41 -4.54 -8.34 -0.18
CA PHE A 41 -3.24 -8.01 0.39
C PHE A 41 -2.10 -8.08 -0.62
N THR A 42 -2.39 -7.94 -1.91
CA THR A 42 -1.38 -7.89 -2.96
C THR A 42 -1.16 -6.45 -3.42
N PHE A 43 0.04 -6.18 -3.89
CA PHE A 43 0.41 -4.99 -4.64
C PHE A 43 1.29 -5.43 -5.79
N GLU A 44 0.96 -5.04 -7.00
CA GLU A 44 1.60 -5.57 -8.20
C GLU A 44 2.26 -4.49 -9.03
N THR A 45 3.42 -4.84 -9.61
CA THR A 45 4.16 -3.97 -10.52
C THR A 45 4.68 -4.80 -11.70
N GLU A 46 4.62 -4.22 -12.90
CA GLU A 46 5.18 -4.84 -14.10
C GLU A 46 6.70 -4.73 -14.14
N HIS A 47 7.35 -5.84 -14.51
CA HIS A 47 8.78 -5.95 -14.72
C HIS A 47 9.07 -6.56 -16.09
N ALA A 48 9.94 -5.94 -16.88
CA ALA A 48 10.33 -6.42 -18.19
C ALA A 48 11.51 -7.38 -18.07
N PHE A 49 11.54 -8.40 -18.94
CA PHE A 49 12.70 -9.28 -19.08
C PHE A 49 13.91 -8.53 -19.63
N GLY A 50 15.12 -9.01 -19.32
CA GLY A 50 16.38 -8.46 -19.81
C GLY A 50 16.90 -7.26 -19.05
N GLU A 51 16.18 -6.78 -18.04
CA GLU A 51 16.61 -5.65 -17.19
C GLU A 51 16.21 -5.85 -15.73
N THR A 52 17.02 -5.31 -14.83
CA THR A 52 16.64 -5.16 -13.42
C THR A 52 15.87 -3.85 -13.27
N SER A 53 14.70 -3.92 -12.67
CA SER A 53 13.85 -2.76 -12.47
C SER A 53 13.42 -2.62 -11.00
N THR A 54 13.05 -1.42 -10.58
CA THR A 54 12.69 -1.13 -9.20
C THR A 54 11.19 -0.94 -9.08
N GLY A 55 10.56 -1.76 -8.25
CA GLY A 55 9.21 -1.54 -7.76
C GLY A 55 9.22 -0.98 -6.34
N TYR A 56 8.04 -0.61 -5.84
CA TYR A 56 7.92 0.03 -4.54
C TYR A 56 6.77 -0.56 -3.74
N VAL A 57 7.00 -0.77 -2.46
CA VAL A 57 5.94 -0.99 -1.47
C VAL A 57 5.73 0.31 -0.72
N THR A 58 4.48 0.76 -0.63
CA THR A 58 4.12 2.01 0.02
C THR A 58 3.67 1.75 1.45
N ILE A 59 4.33 2.40 2.39
CA ILE A 59 3.95 2.44 3.80
C ILE A 59 3.29 3.80 4.04
N TYR A 60 2.11 3.79 4.65
CA TYR A 60 1.29 4.97 4.85
C TYR A 60 0.88 5.13 6.31
N CYS A 61 0.72 6.37 6.74
CA CYS A 61 0.09 6.71 8.01
C CYS A 61 -1.27 7.34 7.77
N GLY A 62 -2.34 6.61 8.13
CA GLY A 62 -3.70 7.14 8.13
C GLY A 62 -3.98 7.93 9.40
N GLY A 63 -5.00 8.77 9.34
CA GLY A 63 -5.44 9.67 10.40
C GLY A 63 -6.07 10.91 9.80
N THR A 64 -6.67 11.76 10.62
CA THR A 64 -7.26 13.03 10.15
C THR A 64 -6.18 14.08 9.97
N GLU A 65 -5.24 14.14 10.89
CA GLU A 65 -4.15 15.11 10.88
C GLU A 65 -2.85 14.51 10.38
N HIS A 66 -2.02 15.37 9.85
CA HIS A 66 -0.66 15.04 9.45
C HIS A 66 0.19 14.53 10.63
N ILE A 67 1.19 13.69 10.36
CA ILE A 67 2.16 13.28 11.38
C ILE A 67 3.01 14.49 11.78
N ASN A 68 3.27 14.62 13.09
CA ASN A 68 4.02 15.76 13.64
C ASN A 68 5.47 15.43 13.98
N LYS A 69 5.89 14.22 13.73
CA LYS A 69 7.28 13.71 13.93
C LYS A 69 7.59 12.60 12.95
N ASP A 70 8.87 12.39 12.70
CA ASP A 70 9.34 11.30 11.88
C ASP A 70 9.03 9.96 12.55
N VAL A 71 8.54 8.98 11.77
CA VAL A 71 8.21 7.64 12.25
C VAL A 71 9.02 6.61 11.48
N THR A 72 9.83 5.85 12.19
CA THR A 72 10.57 4.73 11.63
C THR A 72 9.70 3.49 11.62
N VAL A 73 9.63 2.83 10.46
CA VAL A 73 8.91 1.57 10.25
C VAL A 73 9.91 0.51 9.84
N GLU A 74 9.96 -0.57 10.59
CA GLU A 74 10.77 -1.75 10.27
C GLU A 74 9.85 -2.81 9.66
N LEU A 75 10.23 -3.32 8.48
CA LEU A 75 9.56 -4.43 7.83
C LEU A 75 10.38 -5.71 8.00
N GLU A 76 9.75 -6.84 7.75
CA GLU A 76 10.42 -8.14 7.68
C GLU A 76 9.74 -9.00 6.61
N TYR A 77 10.40 -10.08 6.24
CA TYR A 77 9.85 -11.10 5.36
C TYR A 77 8.74 -11.88 6.09
N ASP A 78 7.62 -12.13 5.40
CA ASP A 78 6.48 -12.88 5.95
C ASP A 78 6.37 -14.26 5.29
N ASN A 79 6.92 -15.28 5.95
CA ASN A 79 6.93 -16.66 5.46
C ASN A 79 5.58 -17.37 5.55
N GLU A 80 4.56 -16.78 6.15
CA GLU A 80 3.23 -17.37 6.29
C GLU A 80 2.26 -16.86 5.22
N ALA A 81 2.54 -15.71 4.60
CA ALA A 81 1.61 -15.04 3.71
C ALA A 81 1.33 -15.85 2.43
N VAL A 82 2.35 -16.36 1.75
CA VAL A 82 2.19 -17.11 0.50
C VAL A 82 1.54 -18.48 0.71
N PRO A 83 1.94 -19.29 1.71
CA PRO A 83 1.21 -20.52 2.05
C PRO A 83 -0.27 -20.28 2.34
N LYS A 84 -0.59 -19.25 3.11
CA LYS A 84 -1.96 -18.87 3.42
C LYS A 84 -2.74 -18.43 2.16
N TYR A 85 -2.12 -17.65 1.29
CA TYR A 85 -2.69 -17.23 0.02
C TYR A 85 -3.02 -18.45 -0.85
N ASN A 86 -2.10 -19.41 -0.98
CA ASN A 86 -2.29 -20.63 -1.75
C ASN A 86 -3.44 -21.47 -1.20
N TYR A 87 -3.49 -21.67 0.11
CA TYR A 87 -4.59 -22.40 0.75
C TYR A 87 -5.95 -21.76 0.50
N ILE A 88 -6.06 -20.43 0.60
CA ILE A 88 -7.33 -19.71 0.41
C ILE A 88 -7.79 -19.73 -1.05
N ASN A 89 -6.85 -19.59 -2.01
CA ASN A 89 -7.20 -19.40 -3.42
C ASN A 89 -7.20 -20.69 -4.24
N PHE A 90 -6.43 -21.68 -3.84
CA PHE A 90 -6.20 -22.90 -4.63
C PHE A 90 -6.44 -24.20 -3.86
N ASP A 91 -6.67 -24.10 -2.54
CA ASP A 91 -6.89 -25.25 -1.65
C ASP A 91 -5.78 -26.31 -1.81
N LEU A 92 -6.12 -27.50 -2.31
CA LEU A 92 -5.17 -28.60 -2.54
C LEU A 92 -4.63 -28.68 -3.98
N ASP A 93 -4.97 -27.73 -4.84
CA ASP A 93 -4.48 -27.69 -6.22
C ASP A 93 -3.09 -27.04 -6.31
N GLU A 94 -2.07 -27.81 -5.92
CA GLU A 94 -0.67 -27.36 -5.90
C GLU A 94 -0.14 -26.93 -7.27
N SER A 95 -0.76 -27.39 -8.36
CA SER A 95 -0.35 -27.00 -9.72
C SER A 95 -0.56 -25.52 -10.02
N ARG A 96 -1.41 -24.85 -9.22
CA ARG A 96 -1.76 -23.43 -9.36
C ARG A 96 -1.11 -22.54 -8.30
N TYR A 97 -0.34 -23.12 -7.39
CA TYR A 97 0.24 -22.36 -6.28
C TYR A 97 1.12 -21.21 -6.75
N ALA A 98 0.96 -20.10 -6.09
CA ALA A 98 1.89 -18.99 -6.17
C ALA A 98 3.21 -19.36 -5.47
N HIS A 99 4.29 -18.79 -5.96
CA HIS A 99 5.64 -19.05 -5.47
C HIS A 99 6.19 -17.81 -4.75
N GLU A 100 6.96 -18.04 -3.72
CA GLU A 100 7.85 -17.01 -3.20
C GLU A 100 8.95 -16.76 -4.22
N LEU A 101 9.22 -15.47 -4.50
CA LEU A 101 10.31 -15.12 -5.41
C LEU A 101 11.65 -15.51 -4.77
N ASP A 102 12.49 -16.23 -5.50
CA ASP A 102 13.81 -16.63 -5.03
C ASP A 102 14.62 -15.39 -4.58
N PRO A 103 15.25 -15.43 -3.39
CA PRO A 103 16.02 -14.30 -2.85
C PRO A 103 17.16 -13.80 -3.76
N SER A 104 17.66 -14.62 -4.68
CA SER A 104 18.64 -14.21 -5.69
C SER A 104 18.06 -13.31 -6.79
N ARG A 105 16.74 -13.24 -6.88
CA ARG A 105 16.00 -12.52 -7.92
C ARG A 105 15.54 -11.12 -7.49
N TYR A 106 15.67 -10.79 -6.21
CA TYR A 106 15.33 -9.46 -5.72
C TYR A 106 16.33 -8.94 -4.70
N ARG A 107 16.33 -7.63 -4.53
CA ARG A 107 17.14 -6.96 -3.52
C ARG A 107 16.34 -5.87 -2.84
N ILE A 108 16.34 -5.90 -1.51
CA ILE A 108 15.84 -4.84 -0.64
C ILE A 108 17.06 -4.33 0.14
N SER A 109 17.50 -3.10 -0.16
CA SER A 109 18.71 -2.55 0.45
C SER A 109 18.55 -2.25 1.93
N SER A 110 17.33 -1.96 2.38
CA SER A 110 16.98 -1.72 3.78
C SER A 110 15.52 -2.09 4.00
N TYR A 111 15.26 -2.87 5.03
CA TYR A 111 13.90 -3.18 5.50
C TYR A 111 13.33 -2.08 6.40
N GLN A 112 14.03 -0.96 6.55
CA GLN A 112 13.63 0.17 7.35
C GLN A 112 13.31 1.35 6.44
N VAL A 113 12.14 1.96 6.65
CA VAL A 113 11.73 3.21 6.03
C VAL A 113 11.35 4.25 7.08
N VAL A 114 11.41 5.52 6.72
CA VAL A 114 11.04 6.61 7.62
C VAL A 114 9.94 7.44 6.97
N LEU A 115 8.78 7.46 7.61
CA LEU A 115 7.72 8.43 7.32
C LEU A 115 8.17 9.78 7.84
N LYS A 116 8.38 10.74 6.95
CA LYS A 116 8.87 12.08 7.29
C LYS A 116 7.72 13.01 7.61
N ALA A 117 7.80 13.70 8.75
CA ALA A 117 6.85 14.75 9.12
C ALA A 117 6.83 15.92 8.13
N SER A 118 7.88 16.06 7.32
CA SER A 118 7.95 17.06 6.25
C SER A 118 7.27 16.63 4.94
N ASN A 119 6.89 15.32 4.80
CA ASN A 119 6.17 14.84 3.63
C ASN A 119 4.66 15.04 3.84
N PRO A 120 4.00 15.92 3.06
CA PRO A 120 2.58 16.23 3.25
C PRO A 120 1.65 15.05 3.02
N ASP A 121 2.09 14.02 2.30
CA ASP A 121 1.25 12.88 1.91
C ASP A 121 1.31 11.71 2.91
N ASN A 122 2.04 11.83 4.02
CA ASN A 122 2.15 10.82 5.09
C ASN A 122 2.56 9.41 4.63
N TYR A 123 3.36 9.27 3.57
CA TYR A 123 3.83 7.97 3.10
C TYR A 123 5.35 7.90 2.95
N SER A 124 5.84 6.69 2.87
CA SER A 124 7.21 6.37 2.48
C SER A 124 7.25 5.14 1.58
N LEU A 125 8.28 5.04 0.75
CA LEU A 125 8.45 3.97 -0.22
C LEU A 125 9.59 3.05 0.18
N LEU A 126 9.34 1.74 0.16
CA LEU A 126 10.36 0.70 0.25
C LEU A 126 10.70 0.25 -1.17
N PRO A 127 11.89 0.52 -1.70
CA PRO A 127 12.30 0.05 -3.02
C PRO A 127 12.63 -1.44 -2.99
N ILE A 128 12.19 -2.15 -4.01
CA ILE A 128 12.49 -3.56 -4.28
C ILE A 128 13.05 -3.64 -5.70
N GLU A 129 14.31 -4.00 -5.84
CA GLU A 129 14.91 -4.26 -7.14
C GLU A 129 14.58 -5.71 -7.54
N ILE A 130 14.07 -5.90 -8.75
CA ILE A 130 13.62 -7.20 -9.27
C ILE A 130 14.42 -7.54 -10.54
N ASN A 131 14.97 -8.75 -10.59
CA ASN A 131 15.48 -9.37 -11.79
C ASN A 131 14.52 -10.47 -12.22
N PRO A 132 13.70 -10.25 -13.27
CA PRO A 132 12.69 -11.22 -13.71
C PRO A 132 13.21 -12.29 -14.65
N ASP A 133 14.48 -12.26 -15.07
CA ASP A 133 15.04 -13.18 -16.07
C ASP A 133 14.88 -14.63 -15.67
N GLY A 134 14.36 -15.45 -16.61
CA GLY A 134 14.13 -16.87 -16.40
C GLY A 134 12.94 -17.22 -15.52
N LEU A 135 12.11 -16.25 -15.12
CA LEU A 135 10.81 -16.52 -14.51
C LEU A 135 9.79 -16.94 -15.57
N SER A 136 8.84 -17.80 -15.20
CA SER A 136 7.74 -18.20 -16.07
C SER A 136 6.62 -17.14 -16.03
N PRO A 137 6.14 -16.62 -17.17
CA PRO A 137 5.02 -15.70 -17.21
C PRO A 137 3.69 -16.35 -16.78
N ASP A 138 3.62 -17.69 -16.78
CA ASP A 138 2.42 -18.44 -16.39
C ASP A 138 2.34 -18.69 -14.87
N SER A 139 3.37 -18.28 -14.13
CA SER A 139 3.44 -18.46 -12.68
C SER A 139 3.24 -17.15 -11.92
N ILE A 140 2.75 -17.27 -10.70
CA ILE A 140 2.56 -16.15 -9.80
C ILE A 140 3.75 -16.10 -8.83
N TYR A 141 4.44 -14.95 -8.75
CA TYR A 141 5.57 -14.76 -7.85
C TYR A 141 5.32 -13.61 -6.89
N PHE A 142 5.60 -13.84 -5.61
CA PHE A 142 5.46 -12.86 -4.54
C PHE A 142 6.76 -12.62 -3.77
N VAL A 143 6.96 -11.38 -3.33
CA VAL A 143 7.84 -11.03 -2.22
C VAL A 143 6.94 -10.63 -1.06
N PRO A 144 6.71 -11.51 -0.07
CA PRO A 144 5.82 -11.23 1.05
C PRO A 144 6.56 -10.42 2.12
N LEU A 145 5.93 -9.33 2.58
CA LEU A 145 6.47 -8.42 3.58
C LEU A 145 5.41 -8.09 4.61
N ARG A 146 5.84 -7.90 5.87
CA ARG A 146 4.98 -7.36 6.93
C ARG A 146 5.69 -6.30 7.75
N ILE A 147 4.91 -5.44 8.40
CA ILE A 147 5.44 -4.49 9.38
C ILE A 147 5.79 -5.29 10.63
N LYS A 148 7.07 -5.23 11.02
CA LYS A 148 7.59 -5.82 12.26
C LYS A 148 7.39 -4.90 13.44
N SER A 149 7.76 -3.62 13.27
CA SER A 149 7.69 -2.63 14.33
C SER A 149 7.60 -1.21 13.78
N VAL A 150 7.11 -0.31 14.62
CA VAL A 150 7.03 1.13 14.37
C VAL A 150 7.54 1.89 15.59
N SER A 151 8.21 3.03 15.37
CA SER A 151 8.72 3.85 16.48
C SER A 151 7.63 4.65 17.18
N ASP A 152 6.48 4.85 16.54
CA ASP A 152 5.33 5.55 17.07
C ASP A 152 4.05 5.16 16.34
N TYR A 153 2.91 5.51 16.94
CA TYR A 153 1.56 5.17 16.51
C TYR A 153 1.29 3.66 16.58
N GLU A 154 0.13 3.25 16.09
CA GLU A 154 -0.30 1.85 16.10
C GLU A 154 -0.17 1.25 14.70
N ILE A 155 0.11 -0.05 14.61
CA ILE A 155 0.04 -0.78 13.36
C ILE A 155 -1.41 -1.18 13.12
N ASN A 156 -1.92 -0.99 11.90
CA ASN A 156 -3.24 -1.50 11.52
C ASN A 156 -3.17 -3.03 11.37
N PRO A 157 -3.83 -3.80 12.24
CA PRO A 157 -3.73 -5.26 12.22
C PRO A 157 -4.32 -5.89 10.95
N ASN A 158 -5.24 -5.18 10.28
CA ASN A 158 -5.88 -5.65 9.05
C ASN A 158 -5.11 -5.28 7.77
N LYS A 159 -4.03 -4.48 7.88
CA LYS A 159 -3.24 -3.98 6.74
C LYS A 159 -1.75 -3.94 7.08
N GLN A 160 -1.28 -4.89 7.88
CA GLN A 160 0.11 -4.93 8.32
C GLN A 160 1.05 -5.69 7.37
N TYR A 161 0.51 -6.42 6.39
CA TYR A 161 1.31 -7.20 5.43
C TYR A 161 0.89 -6.95 3.99
N VAL A 162 1.77 -7.25 3.07
CA VAL A 162 1.56 -7.19 1.63
C VAL A 162 2.35 -8.28 0.93
N MET A 163 1.76 -8.88 -0.07
CA MET A 163 2.44 -9.72 -1.04
C MET A 163 2.74 -8.88 -2.29
N TYR A 164 3.99 -8.44 -2.43
CA TYR A 164 4.42 -7.73 -3.62
C TYR A 164 4.49 -8.72 -4.78
N ARG A 165 3.56 -8.58 -5.73
CA ARG A 165 3.45 -9.45 -6.90
C ARG A 165 4.30 -8.92 -8.04
N VAL A 166 5.16 -9.79 -8.57
CA VAL A 166 5.95 -9.53 -9.77
C VAL A 166 5.11 -9.88 -10.99
N LEU A 167 4.61 -8.87 -11.70
CA LEU A 167 3.97 -9.04 -12.99
C LEU A 167 5.03 -9.04 -14.08
N LEU A 168 5.10 -10.11 -14.83
CA LEU A 168 6.03 -10.20 -15.96
C LEU A 168 5.40 -9.55 -17.18
N LYS A 169 6.08 -8.54 -17.72
CA LYS A 169 5.63 -7.86 -18.93
C LYS A 169 5.68 -8.83 -20.09
N ASN A 170 4.53 -9.15 -20.62
CA ASN A 170 4.42 -9.98 -21.82
C ASN A 170 4.48 -9.08 -23.05
N GLU A 171 5.58 -9.17 -23.81
CA GLU A 171 5.76 -8.39 -25.04
C GLU A 171 4.75 -8.76 -26.13
N TYR A 172 4.19 -9.97 -26.06
CA TYR A 172 3.20 -10.47 -27.01
C TYR A 172 1.75 -10.13 -26.65
N ALA A 173 1.49 -9.72 -25.42
CA ALA A 173 0.17 -9.31 -24.93
C ALA A 173 0.19 -7.82 -24.55
N THR A 174 0.19 -6.95 -25.56
CA THR A 174 0.18 -5.51 -25.30
C THR A 174 -1.25 -5.01 -25.05
N MET A 175 -1.46 -4.20 -24.03
CA MET A 175 -2.71 -3.50 -23.76
C MET A 175 -2.96 -2.31 -24.71
N LYS A 176 -2.30 -2.27 -25.86
CA LYS A 176 -2.54 -1.25 -26.89
C LYS A 176 -3.91 -1.49 -27.52
N THR A 177 -4.63 -0.46 -27.83
CA THR A 177 -5.99 -0.46 -28.43
C THR A 177 -6.07 -1.24 -29.74
N THR A 178 -4.94 -1.47 -30.42
CA THR A 178 -4.85 -2.27 -31.65
C THR A 178 -3.52 -3.00 -31.65
N THR A 179 -3.57 -4.32 -31.65
CA THR A 179 -2.38 -5.18 -31.75
C THR A 179 -2.60 -6.15 -32.89
N TYR A 180 -1.64 -6.24 -33.81
CA TYR A 180 -1.67 -7.16 -34.93
C TYR A 180 -0.75 -8.35 -34.63
N TYR A 181 -1.27 -9.56 -34.75
CA TYR A 181 -0.51 -10.79 -34.61
C TYR A 181 -0.42 -11.47 -35.98
N GLN A 182 0.77 -11.90 -36.34
CA GLN A 182 0.99 -12.79 -37.46
C GLN A 182 0.98 -14.23 -36.93
N VAL A 183 -0.03 -15.00 -37.30
CA VAL A 183 -0.14 -16.40 -36.93
C VAL A 183 0.36 -17.23 -38.12
N THR A 184 1.41 -18.02 -37.90
CA THR A 184 1.91 -19.00 -38.88
C THR A 184 1.65 -20.41 -38.34
N GLY A 185 0.93 -21.21 -39.09
CA GLY A 185 0.69 -22.62 -38.82
C GLY A 185 1.32 -23.49 -39.88
N VAL A 186 1.69 -24.72 -39.50
CA VAL A 186 2.06 -25.80 -40.41
C VAL A 186 0.87 -26.77 -40.43
N GLU A 187 0.34 -27.08 -41.62
CA GLU A 187 -0.67 -28.12 -41.82
C GLU A 187 -0.03 -29.50 -41.68
#